data_add6c49d82e75ea11aad5ad226d03d74
#
_entry.id   add6c49d82e75ea11aad5ad226d03d74
#
_cell.length_a   1.000
_cell.length_b   1.000
_cell.length_c   1.000
_cell.angle_alpha   90.00
_cell.angle_beta   90.00
_cell.angle_gamma   90.00
#
_symmetry.space_group_name_H-M   'P 1'
#
loop_
_entity.id
_entity.type
_entity.pdbx_description
1 polymer ?
#
loop_
_entity_poly.entity_id
_entity_poly.type
_entity_poly.pdbx_seq_one_letter_code
_entity_poly.pdbx_strand_id
1 'polypeptide(L)'
;LKYAINPKNFYHSPLTKLVSLENTTNKGGGHCWDVKHFEEIKKICDENELGLHMDGARVWNSIVAKDNNPELYGGYFDTISVCLSKGLGCPVGSVLAGRKQFMDKALRVRKILGGGMRQAGYLAAAGLYAIENNLQRLSVDHQRAEEIALSFLSKDCIKSVNDVETNIIILELEDSVDKQTIIDYFSNKEILFDWNSMGFKKIRIVTHLNYSEQDHKQLLRVVNNL
;
A
#
# COMPACT_ATOMS: atom_id res chain seq x y z
N LEU A 1 13.94 13.23 -7.93
CA LEU A 1 14.91 12.50 -7.14
C LEU A 1 16.27 13.24 -7.05
N LYS A 2 16.88 13.65 -8.17
CA LYS A 2 18.23 14.29 -8.19
C LYS A 2 18.39 15.44 -7.20
N TYR A 3 17.38 16.30 -7.07
CA TYR A 3 17.39 17.44 -6.13
C TYR A 3 17.25 17.06 -4.65
N ALA A 4 16.90 15.82 -4.34
CA ALA A 4 16.77 15.32 -2.97
C ALA A 4 18.04 14.60 -2.47
N ILE A 5 19.07 14.49 -3.31
CA ILE A 5 20.35 13.90 -2.94
C ILE A 5 21.22 15.01 -2.32
N ASN A 6 21.59 14.85 -1.05
CA ASN A 6 22.44 15.82 -0.36
C ASN A 6 23.84 15.85 -0.98
N PRO A 7 24.43 17.06 -1.14
CA PRO A 7 25.78 17.20 -1.64
C PRO A 7 26.83 16.50 -0.77
N LYS A 8 27.70 15.68 -1.35
CA LYS A 8 28.71 14.90 -0.62
C LYS A 8 29.67 15.79 0.21
N ASN A 9 29.89 17.03 -0.24
CA ASN A 9 30.85 17.97 0.37
C ASN A 9 30.24 18.93 1.38
N PHE A 10 28.93 18.81 1.68
CA PHE A 10 28.26 19.69 2.61
C PHE A 10 28.05 18.99 3.96
N TYR A 11 28.96 19.23 4.90
CA TYR A 11 29.02 18.52 6.19
C TYR A 11 27.83 18.77 7.15
N HIS A 12 26.99 19.77 6.87
CA HIS A 12 25.78 20.03 7.66
C HIS A 12 24.59 19.13 7.28
N SER A 13 24.68 18.41 6.17
CA SER A 13 23.65 17.49 5.75
C SER A 13 24.12 16.03 5.86
N PRO A 14 23.27 15.10 6.29
CA PRO A 14 23.61 13.67 6.29
C PRO A 14 23.87 13.19 4.86
N LEU A 15 24.81 12.27 4.71
CA LEU A 15 25.05 11.64 3.40
C LEU A 15 23.83 10.79 3.01
N THR A 16 23.27 11.06 1.84
CA THR A 16 22.25 10.20 1.25
C THR A 16 22.89 8.85 0.91
N LYS A 17 22.26 7.75 1.32
CA LYS A 17 22.76 6.38 1.10
C LYS A 17 21.72 5.46 0.51
N LEU A 18 20.44 5.80 0.61
CA LEU A 18 19.34 4.94 0.23
C LEU A 18 18.21 5.76 -0.39
N VAL A 19 17.63 5.24 -1.44
CA VAL A 19 16.33 5.64 -1.96
C VAL A 19 15.33 4.55 -1.57
N SER A 20 14.21 4.94 -0.98
CA SER A 20 13.11 4.04 -0.66
C SER A 20 11.86 4.46 -1.41
N LEU A 21 11.25 3.52 -2.14
CA LEU A 21 10.00 3.71 -2.86
C LEU A 21 8.89 2.86 -2.24
N GLU A 22 7.74 3.46 -1.99
CA GLU A 22 6.56 2.73 -1.54
C GLU A 22 5.72 2.28 -2.74
N ASN A 23 5.37 0.99 -2.84
CA ASN A 23 4.47 0.45 -3.86
C ASN A 23 3.48 -0.59 -3.25
N THR A 24 2.16 -0.39 -3.38
CA THR A 24 1.47 0.82 -3.86
C THR A 24 1.52 1.91 -2.81
N THR A 25 1.40 3.17 -3.24
CA THR A 25 1.49 4.32 -2.32
C THR A 25 0.28 4.40 -1.40
N ASN A 26 0.50 4.39 -0.08
CA ASN A 26 -0.60 4.38 0.90
C ASN A 26 -1.35 5.71 0.94
N LYS A 27 -0.64 6.81 1.21
CA LYS A 27 -1.22 8.16 1.25
C LYS A 27 -1.49 8.72 -0.15
N GLY A 28 -0.91 8.13 -1.18
CA GLY A 28 -1.17 8.46 -2.58
C GLY A 28 -2.39 7.75 -3.17
N GLY A 29 -3.19 7.02 -2.36
CA GLY A 29 -4.43 6.41 -2.87
C GLY A 29 -4.25 5.06 -3.57
N GLY A 30 -3.21 4.33 -3.26
CA GLY A 30 -3.00 3.00 -3.83
C GLY A 30 -2.43 2.99 -5.25
N HIS A 31 -1.89 4.12 -5.72
CA HIS A 31 -1.26 4.20 -7.04
C HIS A 31 -0.05 3.28 -7.19
N CYS A 32 0.07 2.70 -8.37
CA CYS A 32 1.16 1.83 -8.77
C CYS A 32 2.24 2.61 -9.52
N TRP A 33 3.50 2.34 -9.22
CA TRP A 33 4.59 2.82 -10.02
C TRP A 33 4.62 2.09 -11.38
N ASP A 34 4.88 2.82 -12.45
CA ASP A 34 5.21 2.25 -13.75
C ASP A 34 6.66 1.72 -13.73
N VAL A 35 6.90 0.58 -14.34
CA VAL A 35 8.22 -0.08 -14.39
C VAL A 35 9.30 0.82 -14.98
N LYS A 36 8.97 1.63 -15.99
CA LYS A 36 9.91 2.60 -16.57
C LYS A 36 10.49 3.58 -15.55
N HIS A 37 9.72 3.94 -14.51
CA HIS A 37 10.22 4.80 -13.44
C HIS A 37 11.25 4.08 -12.56
N PHE A 38 11.14 2.76 -12.40
CA PHE A 38 12.16 1.99 -11.67
C PHE A 38 13.50 2.01 -12.38
N GLU A 39 13.51 1.89 -13.73
CA GLU A 39 14.72 2.00 -14.54
C GLU A 39 15.39 3.36 -14.38
N GLU A 40 14.61 4.45 -14.50
CA GLU A 40 15.12 5.81 -14.35
C GLU A 40 15.69 6.05 -12.94
N ILE A 41 14.98 5.60 -11.91
CA ILE A 41 15.39 5.76 -10.51
C ILE A 41 16.64 4.90 -10.24
N LYS A 42 16.66 3.65 -10.71
CA LYS A 42 17.81 2.76 -10.57
C LYS A 42 19.07 3.37 -11.19
N LYS A 43 18.95 3.93 -12.39
CA LYS A 43 20.07 4.63 -13.05
C LYS A 43 20.60 5.78 -12.19
N ILE A 44 19.71 6.61 -11.61
CA ILE A 44 20.11 7.70 -10.71
C ILE A 44 20.79 7.15 -9.46
N CYS A 45 20.29 6.06 -8.89
CA CYS A 45 20.90 5.41 -7.73
C CYS A 45 22.31 4.91 -8.04
N ASP A 46 22.49 4.23 -9.17
CA ASP A 46 23.80 3.71 -9.60
C ASP A 46 24.80 4.81 -9.84
N GLU A 47 24.42 5.90 -10.54
CA GLU A 47 25.26 7.08 -10.78
C GLU A 47 25.73 7.77 -9.49
N ASN A 48 24.97 7.64 -8.38
CA ASN A 48 25.24 8.28 -7.09
C ASN A 48 25.67 7.31 -5.98
N GLU A 49 25.89 6.03 -6.29
CA GLU A 49 26.28 4.97 -5.33
C GLU A 49 25.25 4.81 -4.19
N LEU A 50 23.96 4.91 -4.51
CA LEU A 50 22.86 4.77 -3.58
C LEU A 50 22.24 3.37 -3.64
N GLY A 51 21.86 2.82 -2.49
CA GLY A 51 21.00 1.65 -2.44
C GLY A 51 19.59 1.99 -2.90
N LEU A 52 18.86 1.01 -3.44
CA LEU A 52 17.46 1.14 -3.80
C LEU A 52 16.62 0.09 -3.07
N HIS A 53 15.69 0.56 -2.24
CA HIS A 53 14.76 -0.26 -1.45
C HIS A 53 13.32 -0.04 -1.90
N MET A 54 12.53 -1.11 -1.94
CA MET A 54 11.08 -1.02 -2.07
C MET A 54 10.39 -1.32 -0.73
N ASP A 55 9.63 -0.37 -0.22
CA ASP A 55 8.55 -0.66 0.72
C ASP A 55 7.38 -1.24 -0.09
N GLY A 56 7.36 -2.55 -0.17
CA GLY A 56 6.35 -3.32 -0.88
C GLY A 56 5.18 -3.74 0.00
N ALA A 57 4.77 -2.86 0.93
CA ALA A 57 3.67 -3.15 1.85
C ALA A 57 2.39 -3.62 1.14
N ARG A 58 2.17 -3.17 -0.10
CA ARG A 58 1.08 -3.60 -0.98
C ARG A 58 1.56 -3.92 -2.40
N VAL A 59 2.78 -4.36 -2.56
CA VAL A 59 3.35 -4.69 -3.88
C VAL A 59 2.53 -5.75 -4.62
N TRP A 60 1.91 -6.69 -3.91
CA TRP A 60 1.03 -7.70 -4.51
C TRP A 60 -0.20 -7.07 -5.19
N ASN A 61 -0.75 -6.00 -4.63
CA ASN A 61 -1.82 -5.24 -5.30
C ASN A 61 -1.32 -4.63 -6.61
N SER A 62 -0.11 -4.04 -6.62
CA SER A 62 0.49 -3.51 -7.85
C SER A 62 0.74 -4.59 -8.90
N ILE A 63 1.26 -5.74 -8.49
CA ILE A 63 1.54 -6.89 -9.37
C ILE A 63 0.25 -7.37 -10.04
N VAL A 64 -0.83 -7.54 -9.26
CA VAL A 64 -2.13 -7.98 -9.79
C VAL A 64 -2.78 -6.91 -10.66
N ALA A 65 -2.75 -5.64 -10.25
CA ALA A 65 -3.37 -4.54 -11.00
C ALA A 65 -2.69 -4.28 -12.35
N LYS A 66 -1.38 -4.48 -12.44
CA LYS A 66 -0.59 -4.23 -13.67
C LYS A 66 -0.24 -5.50 -14.43
N ASP A 67 -0.70 -6.66 -13.97
CA ASP A 67 -0.36 -7.99 -14.53
C ASP A 67 1.15 -8.18 -14.74
N ASN A 68 1.93 -7.73 -13.76
CA ASN A 68 3.38 -7.78 -13.83
C ASN A 68 3.94 -9.09 -13.28
N ASN A 69 5.05 -9.58 -13.86
CA ASN A 69 5.82 -10.66 -13.24
C ASN A 69 6.54 -10.15 -11.99
N PRO A 70 6.38 -10.80 -10.79
CA PRO A 70 7.09 -10.43 -9.57
C PRO A 70 8.62 -10.37 -9.71
N GLU A 71 9.22 -11.20 -10.56
CA GLU A 71 10.67 -11.21 -10.82
C GLU A 71 11.20 -9.88 -11.35
N LEU A 72 10.35 -9.14 -12.08
CA LEU A 72 10.68 -7.83 -12.61
C LEU A 72 11.06 -6.86 -11.49
N TYR A 73 10.31 -6.87 -10.39
CA TYR A 73 10.60 -6.03 -9.23
C TYR A 73 11.93 -6.39 -8.56
N GLY A 74 12.21 -7.71 -8.45
CA GLY A 74 13.48 -8.21 -7.91
C GLY A 74 14.72 -7.77 -8.70
N GLY A 75 14.57 -7.48 -9.99
CA GLY A 75 15.66 -7.02 -10.87
C GLY A 75 16.12 -5.59 -10.58
N TYR A 76 15.23 -4.71 -10.12
CA TYR A 76 15.55 -3.28 -9.91
C TYR A 76 16.04 -2.95 -8.51
N PHE A 77 15.52 -3.66 -7.47
CA PHE A 77 15.73 -3.28 -6.07
C PHE A 77 16.81 -4.13 -5.40
N ASP A 78 17.65 -3.50 -4.58
CA ASP A 78 18.61 -4.21 -3.75
C ASP A 78 17.92 -5.00 -2.63
N THR A 79 16.82 -4.44 -2.09
CA THR A 79 15.97 -5.08 -1.09
C THR A 79 14.51 -4.68 -1.27
N ILE A 80 13.60 -5.59 -0.97
CA ILE A 80 12.15 -5.39 -0.99
C ILE A 80 11.55 -5.89 0.32
N SER A 81 10.78 -5.05 1.00
CA SER A 81 9.96 -5.46 2.15
C SER A 81 8.54 -5.74 1.67
N VAL A 82 8.01 -6.93 1.96
CA VAL A 82 6.70 -7.38 1.47
C VAL A 82 5.81 -7.75 2.63
N CYS A 83 4.66 -7.09 2.80
CA CYS A 83 3.69 -7.48 3.81
C CYS A 83 2.88 -8.70 3.38
N LEU A 84 2.66 -9.60 4.35
CA LEU A 84 1.78 -10.76 4.23
C LEU A 84 0.43 -10.53 4.94
N SER A 85 0.42 -9.67 5.97
CA SER A 85 -0.72 -9.42 6.87
C SER A 85 -1.68 -8.31 6.42
N LYS A 86 -1.73 -8.02 5.12
CA LYS A 86 -2.67 -7.08 4.50
C LYS A 86 -3.61 -7.80 3.55
N GLY A 87 -3.70 -7.43 2.29
CA GLY A 87 -4.59 -8.03 1.29
C GLY A 87 -4.45 -9.55 1.14
N LEU A 88 -3.27 -10.12 1.41
CA LEU A 88 -3.06 -11.57 1.41
C LEU A 88 -3.71 -12.30 2.59
N GLY A 89 -4.09 -11.59 3.66
CA GLY A 89 -4.85 -12.17 4.79
C GLY A 89 -4.07 -13.04 5.76
N CYS A 90 -2.73 -12.99 5.77
CA CYS A 90 -1.96 -13.70 6.79
C CYS A 90 -2.16 -13.08 8.16
N PRO A 91 -2.08 -13.88 9.25
CA PRO A 91 -2.31 -13.40 10.60
C PRO A 91 -1.28 -12.36 11.06
N VAL A 92 -0.06 -12.43 10.52
CA VAL A 92 1.05 -11.54 10.87
C VAL A 92 2.15 -11.62 9.82
N GLY A 93 2.98 -10.59 9.77
CA GLY A 93 4.32 -10.66 9.21
C GLY A 93 4.53 -9.88 7.93
N SER A 94 5.81 -9.70 7.69
CA SER A 94 6.39 -9.24 6.44
C SER A 94 7.66 -10.01 6.16
N VAL A 95 8.02 -10.08 4.88
CA VAL A 95 9.25 -10.72 4.42
C VAL A 95 10.15 -9.64 3.83
N LEU A 96 11.41 -9.63 4.25
CA LEU A 96 12.46 -8.87 3.59
C LEU A 96 13.15 -9.80 2.59
N ALA A 97 13.13 -9.44 1.32
CA ALA A 97 13.83 -10.12 0.23
C ALA A 97 14.95 -9.25 -0.33
N GLY A 98 15.98 -9.88 -0.87
CA GLY A 98 17.10 -9.16 -1.48
C GLY A 98 18.33 -10.05 -1.68
N ARG A 99 19.44 -9.45 -2.11
CA ARG A 99 20.69 -10.18 -2.35
C ARG A 99 21.19 -10.83 -1.06
N LYS A 100 21.75 -12.03 -1.15
CA LYS A 100 22.22 -12.84 -0.01
C LYS A 100 23.08 -12.05 0.98
N GLN A 101 24.00 -11.22 0.49
CA GLN A 101 24.89 -10.42 1.34
C GLN A 101 24.15 -9.44 2.27
N PHE A 102 22.98 -8.94 1.84
CA PHE A 102 22.12 -8.09 2.69
C PHE A 102 21.31 -8.95 3.65
N MET A 103 20.81 -10.09 3.21
CA MET A 103 19.99 -10.98 4.02
C MET A 103 20.78 -11.60 5.18
N ASP A 104 22.03 -11.95 4.98
CA ASP A 104 22.92 -12.45 6.05
C ASP A 104 23.10 -11.41 7.17
N LYS A 105 23.22 -10.11 6.82
CA LYS A 105 23.28 -9.01 7.79
C LYS A 105 21.91 -8.74 8.43
N ALA A 106 20.84 -8.72 7.62
CA ALA A 106 19.48 -8.44 8.07
C ALA A 106 18.99 -9.47 9.10
N LEU A 107 19.41 -10.73 8.97
CA LEU A 107 19.07 -11.78 9.93
C LEU A 107 19.55 -11.43 11.36
N ARG A 108 20.76 -10.90 11.49
CA ARG A 108 21.31 -10.45 12.77
C ARG A 108 20.57 -9.22 13.29
N VAL A 109 20.32 -8.24 12.44
CA VAL A 109 19.57 -7.03 12.78
C VAL A 109 18.15 -7.37 13.24
N ARG A 110 17.47 -8.28 12.54
CA ARG A 110 16.16 -8.81 12.95
C ARG A 110 16.18 -9.36 14.37
N LYS A 111 17.23 -10.12 14.74
CA LYS A 111 17.37 -10.65 16.10
C LYS A 111 17.57 -9.55 17.13
N ILE A 112 18.42 -8.55 16.83
CA ILE A 112 18.71 -7.40 17.72
C ILE A 112 17.43 -6.59 17.98
N LEU A 113 16.58 -6.40 16.95
CA LEU A 113 15.34 -5.64 17.04
C LEU A 113 14.14 -6.47 17.59
N GLY A 114 14.37 -7.68 18.10
CA GLY A 114 13.32 -8.50 18.69
C GLY A 114 12.50 -9.34 17.70
N GLY A 115 12.75 -9.24 16.39
CA GLY A 115 12.01 -9.96 15.35
C GLY A 115 12.47 -11.40 15.11
N GLY A 116 13.37 -11.94 15.92
CA GLY A 116 13.93 -13.31 15.78
C GLY A 116 13.04 -14.38 16.40
N MET A 117 11.81 -14.52 15.94
CA MET A 117 10.85 -15.53 16.41
C MET A 117 11.34 -16.95 16.09
N ARG A 118 11.22 -17.86 17.08
CA ARG A 118 11.39 -19.31 16.89
C ARG A 118 10.09 -19.93 16.39
N GLN A 119 10.18 -21.11 15.79
CA GLN A 119 9.04 -21.86 15.26
C GLN A 119 8.16 -21.03 14.31
N ALA A 120 8.77 -20.14 13.53
CA ALA A 120 8.08 -19.29 12.56
C ALA A 120 7.51 -20.07 11.36
N GLY A 121 7.72 -21.38 11.29
CA GLY A 121 7.19 -22.24 10.23
C GLY A 121 5.67 -22.21 10.10
N TYR A 122 4.92 -22.04 11.19
CA TYR A 122 3.47 -21.87 11.15
C TYR A 122 3.08 -20.60 10.38
N LEU A 123 3.78 -19.50 10.63
CA LEU A 123 3.55 -18.23 9.94
C LEU A 123 4.00 -18.30 8.47
N ALA A 124 5.11 -19.00 8.21
CA ALA A 124 5.59 -19.23 6.85
C ALA A 124 4.60 -20.09 6.04
N ALA A 125 4.01 -21.11 6.64
CA ALA A 125 2.96 -21.93 6.01
C ALA A 125 1.72 -21.09 5.64
N ALA A 126 1.28 -20.20 6.55
CA ALA A 126 0.21 -19.27 6.25
C ALA A 126 0.58 -18.32 5.09
N GLY A 127 1.83 -17.87 5.03
CA GLY A 127 2.36 -17.06 3.93
C GLY A 127 2.36 -17.78 2.59
N LEU A 128 2.81 -19.03 2.55
CA LEU A 128 2.78 -19.88 1.35
C LEU A 128 1.34 -20.07 0.85
N TYR A 129 0.45 -20.49 1.76
CA TYR A 129 -0.98 -20.64 1.43
C TYR A 129 -1.57 -19.36 0.84
N ALA A 130 -1.27 -18.21 1.44
CA ALA A 130 -1.81 -16.93 1.02
C ALA A 130 -1.31 -16.51 -0.38
N ILE A 131 -0.04 -16.74 -0.69
CA ILE A 131 0.53 -16.47 -2.01
C ILE A 131 -0.13 -17.37 -3.07
N GLU A 132 -0.33 -18.66 -2.76
CA GLU A 132 -0.90 -19.64 -3.68
C GLU A 132 -2.41 -19.44 -3.90
N ASN A 133 -3.16 -18.98 -2.88
CA ASN A 133 -4.62 -18.97 -2.91
C ASN A 133 -5.26 -17.58 -2.91
N ASN A 134 -4.60 -16.56 -2.34
CA ASN A 134 -5.21 -15.25 -2.14
C ASN A 134 -4.67 -14.15 -3.09
N LEU A 135 -3.61 -14.44 -3.85
CA LEU A 135 -2.98 -13.42 -4.70
C LEU A 135 -3.96 -12.91 -5.76
N GLN A 136 -4.54 -13.80 -6.56
CA GLN A 136 -5.46 -13.41 -7.63
C GLN A 136 -6.76 -12.80 -7.09
N ARG A 137 -7.16 -13.15 -5.88
CA ARG A 137 -8.32 -12.59 -5.21
C ARG A 137 -8.20 -11.06 -4.96
N LEU A 138 -7.00 -10.51 -4.94
CA LEU A 138 -6.80 -9.06 -4.80
C LEU A 138 -7.54 -8.27 -5.90
N SER A 139 -7.75 -8.84 -7.08
CA SER A 139 -8.55 -8.22 -8.14
C SER A 139 -9.99 -7.92 -7.70
N VAL A 140 -10.59 -8.74 -6.83
CA VAL A 140 -11.92 -8.47 -6.26
C VAL A 140 -11.90 -7.25 -5.35
N ASP A 141 -10.83 -7.06 -4.58
CA ASP A 141 -10.67 -5.88 -3.74
C ASP A 141 -10.54 -4.62 -4.60
N HIS A 142 -9.81 -4.70 -5.72
CA HIS A 142 -9.66 -3.58 -6.68
C HIS A 142 -10.99 -3.22 -7.32
N GLN A 143 -11.73 -4.21 -7.84
CA GLN A 143 -13.06 -3.99 -8.43
C GLN A 143 -14.01 -3.34 -7.44
N ARG A 144 -14.09 -3.85 -6.21
CA ARG A 144 -14.95 -3.26 -5.17
C ARG A 144 -14.53 -1.83 -4.80
N ALA A 145 -13.23 -1.55 -4.79
CA ALA A 145 -12.74 -0.20 -4.55
C ALA A 145 -13.18 0.78 -5.65
N GLU A 146 -13.09 0.36 -6.91
CA GLU A 146 -13.55 1.14 -8.05
C GLU A 146 -15.08 1.38 -8.00
N GLU A 147 -15.88 0.35 -7.72
CA GLU A 147 -17.33 0.47 -7.60
C GLU A 147 -17.73 1.44 -6.47
N ILE A 148 -17.05 1.39 -5.31
CA ILE A 148 -17.25 2.34 -4.22
C ILE A 148 -16.90 3.76 -4.67
N ALA A 149 -15.74 3.95 -5.31
CA ALA A 149 -15.30 5.25 -5.80
C ALA A 149 -16.32 5.86 -6.75
N LEU A 150 -16.79 5.10 -7.72
CA LEU A 150 -17.82 5.52 -8.69
C LEU A 150 -19.13 5.90 -8.00
N SER A 151 -19.54 5.19 -6.94
CA SER A 151 -20.77 5.50 -6.22
C SER A 151 -20.71 6.85 -5.48
N PHE A 152 -19.51 7.29 -5.09
CA PHE A 152 -19.32 8.58 -4.41
C PHE A 152 -19.16 9.76 -5.39
N LEU A 153 -18.73 9.53 -6.63
CA LEU A 153 -18.45 10.62 -7.60
C LEU A 153 -19.65 11.53 -7.89
N SER A 154 -20.87 11.02 -7.76
CA SER A 154 -22.10 11.76 -8.03
C SER A 154 -22.71 12.44 -6.79
N LYS A 155 -22.01 12.46 -5.66
CA LYS A 155 -22.56 12.96 -4.38
C LYS A 155 -22.13 14.40 -4.14
N ASP A 156 -23.09 15.28 -3.89
CA ASP A 156 -22.87 16.72 -3.68
C ASP A 156 -21.94 17.05 -2.50
N CYS A 157 -21.83 16.12 -1.55
CA CYS A 157 -20.93 16.25 -0.39
C CYS A 157 -19.46 15.89 -0.71
N ILE A 158 -19.17 15.36 -1.90
CA ILE A 158 -17.84 14.90 -2.32
C ILE A 158 -17.25 15.87 -3.33
N LYS A 159 -16.13 16.48 -2.97
CA LYS A 159 -15.35 17.38 -3.84
C LYS A 159 -14.52 16.61 -4.86
N SER A 160 -13.90 15.52 -4.44
CA SER A 160 -13.10 14.69 -5.32
C SER A 160 -12.95 13.26 -4.80
N VAL A 161 -12.70 12.35 -5.71
CA VAL A 161 -12.30 10.96 -5.46
C VAL A 161 -10.99 10.74 -6.21
N ASN A 162 -10.00 10.08 -5.60
CA ASN A 162 -8.77 9.74 -6.31
C ASN A 162 -9.04 8.78 -7.47
N ASP A 163 -8.15 8.76 -8.42
CA ASP A 163 -8.10 7.70 -9.41
C ASP A 163 -7.73 6.37 -8.74
N VAL A 164 -8.63 5.38 -8.78
CA VAL A 164 -8.50 4.12 -8.04
C VAL A 164 -7.85 3.07 -8.94
N GLU A 165 -6.58 2.76 -8.67
CA GLU A 165 -5.86 1.69 -9.37
C GLU A 165 -5.87 0.35 -8.63
N THR A 166 -6.05 0.39 -7.31
CA THR A 166 -6.00 -0.81 -6.45
C THR A 166 -7.10 -0.78 -5.39
N ASN A 167 -6.79 -1.09 -4.15
CA ASN A 167 -7.75 -1.28 -3.09
C ASN A 167 -7.89 -0.09 -2.13
N ILE A 168 -7.41 1.11 -2.50
CA ILE A 168 -7.49 2.31 -1.66
C ILE A 168 -8.27 3.41 -2.37
N ILE A 169 -9.31 3.90 -1.71
CA ILE A 169 -10.12 5.04 -2.12
C ILE A 169 -9.81 6.21 -1.18
N ILE A 170 -9.57 7.39 -1.73
CA ILE A 170 -9.47 8.64 -0.97
C ILE A 170 -10.55 9.56 -1.47
N LEU A 171 -11.46 9.92 -0.57
CA LEU A 171 -12.53 10.88 -0.80
C LEU A 171 -12.12 12.22 -0.17
N GLU A 172 -12.36 13.32 -0.86
CA GLU A 172 -12.27 14.66 -0.29
C GLU A 172 -13.67 15.25 -0.20
N LEU A 173 -14.04 15.70 1.00
CA LEU A 173 -15.34 16.32 1.26
C LEU A 173 -15.34 17.78 0.76
N GLU A 174 -16.50 18.25 0.32
CA GLU A 174 -16.73 19.68 0.03
C GLU A 174 -16.44 20.54 1.27
N ASP A 175 -15.99 21.77 1.03
CA ASP A 175 -15.61 22.70 2.10
C ASP A 175 -16.79 23.07 3.01
N SER A 176 -18.00 23.09 2.47
CA SER A 176 -19.26 23.36 3.16
C SER A 176 -19.74 22.20 4.02
N VAL A 177 -19.24 20.99 3.81
CA VAL A 177 -19.71 19.78 4.49
C VAL A 177 -19.03 19.63 5.84
N ASP A 178 -19.83 19.47 6.90
CA ASP A 178 -19.32 19.04 8.18
C ASP A 178 -19.02 17.54 8.18
N LYS A 179 -17.77 17.19 8.44
CA LYS A 179 -17.31 15.81 8.46
C LYS A 179 -18.07 14.95 9.49
N GLN A 180 -18.46 15.54 10.64
CA GLN A 180 -19.19 14.81 11.68
C GLN A 180 -20.56 14.34 11.17
N THR A 181 -21.25 15.16 10.39
CA THR A 181 -22.52 14.78 9.76
C THR A 181 -22.38 13.52 8.89
N ILE A 182 -21.30 13.42 8.11
CA ILE A 182 -21.02 12.23 7.29
C ILE A 182 -20.70 11.02 8.17
N ILE A 183 -19.90 11.21 9.22
CA ILE A 183 -19.60 10.14 10.19
C ILE A 183 -20.88 9.59 10.80
N ASP A 184 -21.75 10.47 11.29
CA ASP A 184 -23.01 10.09 11.95
C ASP A 184 -23.97 9.39 10.98
N TYR A 185 -24.03 9.86 9.72
CA TYR A 185 -24.85 9.23 8.68
C TYR A 185 -24.47 7.76 8.46
N PHE A 186 -23.17 7.46 8.32
CA PHE A 186 -22.69 6.09 8.12
C PHE A 186 -22.75 5.26 9.39
N SER A 187 -22.38 5.83 10.53
CA SER A 187 -22.39 5.13 11.83
C SER A 187 -23.80 4.68 12.23
N ASN A 188 -24.83 5.50 11.98
CA ASN A 188 -26.22 5.16 12.20
C ASN A 188 -26.73 4.01 11.30
N LYS A 189 -25.95 3.61 10.30
CA LYS A 189 -26.19 2.49 9.37
C LYS A 189 -25.19 1.35 9.58
N GLU A 190 -24.50 1.34 10.73
CA GLU A 190 -23.50 0.34 11.13
C GLU A 190 -22.31 0.24 10.16
N ILE A 191 -21.99 1.34 9.47
CA ILE A 191 -20.83 1.43 8.57
C ILE A 191 -19.76 2.33 9.21
N LEU A 192 -18.57 1.77 9.45
CA LEU A 192 -17.46 2.45 10.07
C LEU A 192 -16.30 2.58 9.07
N PHE A 193 -15.73 3.78 8.95
CA PHE A 193 -14.53 4.07 8.20
C PHE A 193 -13.41 4.55 9.11
N ASP A 194 -12.18 4.57 8.59
CA ASP A 194 -11.06 5.25 9.22
C ASP A 194 -11.12 6.76 8.91
N TRP A 195 -11.84 7.49 9.74
CA TRP A 195 -12.12 8.91 9.57
C TRP A 195 -10.91 9.82 9.81
N ASN A 196 -9.86 9.35 10.48
CA ASN A 196 -8.78 10.20 11.01
C ASN A 196 -7.45 10.06 10.29
N SER A 197 -7.25 9.05 9.45
CA SER A 197 -5.95 8.72 8.87
C SER A 197 -5.44 9.70 7.81
N MET A 198 -6.31 10.56 7.25
CA MET A 198 -5.99 11.45 6.12
C MET A 198 -6.23 12.93 6.40
N GLY A 199 -6.45 13.33 7.67
CA GLY A 199 -6.72 14.71 8.05
C GLY A 199 -8.20 15.09 8.01
N PHE A 200 -8.50 16.39 8.10
CA PHE A 200 -9.84 16.85 8.44
C PHE A 200 -10.89 16.64 7.34
N LYS A 201 -10.55 16.85 6.08
CA LYS A 201 -11.51 16.78 4.94
C LYS A 201 -11.41 15.51 4.12
N LYS A 202 -10.45 14.63 4.42
CA LYS A 202 -10.24 13.42 3.63
C LYS A 202 -10.66 12.17 4.41
N ILE A 203 -11.20 11.22 3.66
CA ILE A 203 -11.63 9.91 4.14
C ILE A 203 -10.88 8.88 3.32
N ARG A 204 -10.28 7.89 3.98
CA ARG A 204 -9.64 6.77 3.32
C ARG A 204 -10.44 5.50 3.56
N ILE A 205 -10.82 4.83 2.48
CA ILE A 205 -11.48 3.53 2.49
C ILE A 205 -10.50 2.50 1.91
N VAL A 206 -10.45 1.31 2.49
CA VAL A 206 -9.58 0.22 2.03
C VAL A 206 -10.40 -1.05 1.96
N THR A 207 -10.51 -1.64 0.77
CA THR A 207 -11.12 -2.95 0.57
C THR A 207 -10.13 -4.07 0.89
N HIS A 208 -10.62 -5.18 1.45
CA HIS A 208 -9.77 -6.29 1.89
C HIS A 208 -10.57 -7.59 2.02
N LEU A 209 -9.88 -8.70 2.29
CA LEU A 209 -10.43 -10.06 2.37
C LEU A 209 -11.69 -10.20 3.25
N ASN A 210 -11.74 -9.49 4.38
CA ASN A 210 -12.86 -9.59 5.33
C ASN A 210 -14.06 -8.71 4.95
N TYR A 211 -13.93 -7.91 3.90
CA TYR A 211 -15.03 -7.13 3.35
C TYR A 211 -15.84 -7.99 2.41
N SER A 212 -16.99 -8.47 2.90
CA SER A 212 -17.82 -9.44 2.19
C SER A 212 -18.62 -8.81 1.04
N GLU A 213 -19.19 -9.64 0.19
CA GLU A 213 -20.13 -9.21 -0.86
C GLU A 213 -21.41 -8.60 -0.27
N GLN A 214 -21.85 -9.08 0.90
CA GLN A 214 -23.00 -8.52 1.59
C GLN A 214 -22.71 -7.11 2.09
N ASP A 215 -21.53 -6.90 2.71
CA ASP A 215 -21.09 -5.59 3.18
C ASP A 215 -20.98 -4.61 2.01
N HIS A 216 -20.45 -5.09 0.88
CA HIS A 216 -20.33 -4.29 -0.33
C HIS A 216 -21.68 -3.79 -0.84
N LYS A 217 -22.65 -4.69 -0.98
CA LYS A 217 -24.02 -4.33 -1.39
C LYS A 217 -24.69 -3.39 -0.39
N GLN A 218 -24.46 -3.58 0.91
CA GLN A 218 -24.97 -2.68 1.95
C GLN A 218 -24.36 -1.28 1.80
N LEU A 219 -23.02 -1.19 1.67
CA LEU A 219 -22.34 0.09 1.51
C LEU A 219 -22.84 0.85 0.27
N LEU A 220 -22.92 0.19 -0.88
CA LEU A 220 -23.41 0.85 -2.11
C LEU A 220 -24.85 1.36 -1.96
N ARG A 221 -25.74 0.59 -1.33
CA ARG A 221 -27.10 1.05 -1.04
C ARG A 221 -27.12 2.30 -0.15
N VAL A 222 -26.28 2.32 0.89
CA VAL A 222 -26.20 3.45 1.80
C VAL A 222 -25.63 4.69 1.10
N VAL A 223 -24.57 4.52 0.30
CA VAL A 223 -23.99 5.61 -0.48
C VAL A 223 -24.99 6.15 -1.50
N ASN A 224 -25.76 5.29 -2.17
CA ASN A 224 -26.76 5.73 -3.16
C ASN A 224 -27.86 6.60 -2.55
N ASN A 225 -28.12 6.49 -1.24
CA ASN A 225 -29.11 7.29 -0.50
C ASN A 225 -28.44 8.46 0.29
N LEU A 226 -27.19 8.74 0.07
CA LEU A 226 -26.44 9.88 0.63
C LEU A 226 -26.76 11.20 -0.20
#